data_76ce38eab42a10cf39da49d5d18cc4e7
#
_entry.id   76ce38eab42a10cf39da49d5d18cc4e7
#
_cell.length_a   1.000
_cell.length_b   1.000
_cell.length_c   1.000
_cell.angle_alpha   90.00
_cell.angle_beta   90.00
_cell.angle_gamma   90.00
#
_symmetry.space_group_name_H-M   'P 1'
#
loop_
_entity.id
_entity.type
_entity.pdbx_description
1 polymer ?
#
loop_
_entity_poly.entity_id
_entity_poly.type
_entity_poly.pdbx_seq_one_letter_code
_entity_poly.pdbx_strand_id
1 'polypeptide(L)'
;MTAEGLTNASHVRLKSYSADTGYVYEYFFRVSEGGVYRFEVSWDRQNFHPVFVEINRPLLEATAGRGLSEVEEFAIAKMSLFQMLDERAEPSQLGAPFAPDGATFLRILTRLDLL
;
A
#
# COMPACT_ATOMS: atom_id res chain seq x y z
N MET A 1 22.68 4.67 16.14
CA MET A 1 22.43 4.23 15.72
C MET A 1 22.03 3.83 15.20
N THR A 2 22.23 4.04 14.86
CA THR A 2 21.83 3.42 14.36
C THR A 2 21.88 2.04 14.34
N ALA A 3 22.50 1.36 15.10
CA ALA A 3 22.25 0.00 15.35
C ALA A 3 20.79 -0.28 15.49
N GLU A 4 20.17 0.67 16.07
CA GLU A 4 18.75 0.61 16.22
C GLU A 4 18.02 0.51 14.90
N GLY A 5 18.44 1.30 13.94
CA GLY A 5 17.87 1.24 12.61
C GLY A 5 18.10 -0.11 11.96
N LEU A 6 19.28 -0.67 12.18
CA LEU A 6 19.58 -1.99 11.63
C LEU A 6 18.75 -3.06 12.31
N THR A 7 18.57 -2.95 13.62
CA THR A 7 17.73 -3.89 14.34
C THR A 7 16.30 -3.87 13.83
N ASN A 8 15.77 -2.67 13.63
CA ASN A 8 14.42 -2.55 13.08
C ASN A 8 14.34 -3.13 11.70
N ALA A 9 15.35 -2.89 10.88
CA ALA A 9 15.39 -3.42 9.53
C ALA A 9 15.35 -4.94 9.53
N SER A 10 15.97 -5.58 10.52
CA SER A 10 16.01 -7.03 10.58
C SER A 10 14.64 -7.65 10.85
N HIS A 11 13.70 -6.85 11.36
CA HIS A 11 12.33 -7.31 11.59
C HIS A 11 11.38 -6.95 10.45
N VAL A 12 11.86 -6.21 9.49
CA VAL A 12 11.05 -5.79 8.36
C VAL A 12 10.90 -6.92 7.37
N ARG A 13 9.67 -7.16 6.93
CA ARG A 13 9.42 -8.14 5.89
C ARG A 13 9.49 -7.45 4.54
N LEU A 14 10.62 -7.61 3.90
CA LEU A 14 10.83 -7.07 2.57
C LEU A 14 10.13 -7.99 1.56
N LYS A 15 9.30 -7.41 0.72
CA LYS A 15 8.54 -8.13 -0.29
C LYS A 15 8.78 -7.52 -1.65
N SER A 16 8.43 -8.26 -2.69
CA SER A 16 8.58 -7.80 -4.07
C SER A 16 7.23 -7.77 -4.76
N TYR A 17 7.09 -6.83 -5.67
CA TYR A 17 5.92 -6.75 -6.53
C TYR A 17 6.35 -6.41 -7.95
N SER A 18 5.96 -7.25 -8.92
CA SER A 18 6.22 -6.99 -10.34
C SER A 18 5.03 -6.26 -10.92
N ALA A 19 5.22 -4.99 -11.20
CA ALA A 19 4.14 -4.15 -11.68
C ALA A 19 3.89 -4.36 -13.18
N ASP A 20 2.68 -4.04 -13.61
CA ASP A 20 2.29 -4.12 -15.03
C ASP A 20 3.15 -3.20 -15.89
N THR A 21 3.73 -2.17 -15.30
CA THR A 21 4.62 -1.23 -16.00
C THR A 21 5.95 -1.85 -16.39
N GLY A 22 6.29 -3.01 -15.82
CA GLY A 22 7.57 -3.65 -16.04
C GLY A 22 8.57 -3.43 -14.91
N TYR A 23 8.33 -2.49 -14.04
CA TYR A 23 9.19 -2.28 -12.88
C TYR A 23 8.97 -3.38 -11.85
N VAL A 24 10.04 -3.77 -11.18
CA VAL A 24 9.96 -4.66 -10.02
C VAL A 24 10.26 -3.82 -8.80
N TYR A 25 9.32 -3.76 -7.89
CA TYR A 25 9.44 -2.96 -6.68
C TYR A 25 9.71 -3.86 -5.49
N GLU A 26 10.55 -3.39 -4.58
CA GLU A 26 10.62 -3.94 -3.24
C GLU A 26 9.89 -3.00 -2.30
N TYR A 27 9.19 -3.54 -1.33
CA TYR A 27 8.40 -2.70 -0.45
C TYR A 27 8.25 -3.33 0.93
N PHE A 28 7.97 -2.50 1.90
CA PHE A 28 7.53 -2.96 3.21
C PHE A 28 6.60 -1.94 3.84
N PHE A 29 5.76 -2.41 4.74
CA PHE A 29 4.85 -1.55 5.48
C PHE A 29 5.60 -0.86 6.61
N ARG A 30 5.40 0.44 6.75
CA ARG A 30 6.08 1.22 7.77
C ARG A 30 5.17 1.52 8.97
N VAL A 31 4.05 2.19 8.71
CA VAL A 31 3.15 2.65 9.76
C VAL A 31 1.84 3.07 9.15
N SER A 32 0.76 3.01 9.95
CA SER A 32 -0.52 3.58 9.55
C SER A 32 -1.09 4.40 10.68
N GLU A 33 -1.85 5.43 10.30
CA GLU A 33 -2.53 6.28 11.27
C GLU A 33 -3.75 6.90 10.58
N GLY A 34 -4.93 6.70 11.20
CA GLY A 34 -6.15 7.33 10.70
C GLY A 34 -6.52 6.98 9.27
N GLY A 35 -6.23 5.77 8.83
CA GLY A 35 -6.51 5.34 7.46
C GLY A 35 -5.41 5.68 6.47
N VAL A 36 -4.37 6.39 6.89
CA VAL A 36 -3.23 6.69 6.03
C VAL A 36 -2.15 5.64 6.26
N TYR A 37 -1.79 4.92 5.19
CA TYR A 37 -0.79 3.87 5.23
C TYR A 37 0.47 4.33 4.55
N ARG A 38 1.59 4.25 5.26
CA ARG A 38 2.89 4.56 4.70
C ARG A 38 3.64 3.28 4.41
N PHE A 39 4.00 3.10 3.16
CA PHE A 39 4.89 2.04 2.72
C PHE A 39 6.22 2.65 2.32
N GLU A 40 7.28 1.86 2.42
CA GLU A 40 8.58 2.23 1.87
C GLU A 40 8.77 1.40 0.62
N VAL A 41 9.09 2.04 -0.49
CA VAL A 41 9.14 1.39 -1.81
C VAL A 41 10.47 1.72 -2.47
N SER A 42 11.08 0.70 -3.05
CA SER A 42 12.33 0.84 -3.79
C SER A 42 12.18 0.23 -5.18
N TRP A 43 12.76 0.88 -6.17
CA TRP A 43 12.83 0.34 -7.53
C TRP A 43 14.27 0.10 -7.99
N ASP A 44 15.24 0.33 -7.12
CA ASP A 44 16.66 0.11 -7.41
C ASP A 44 17.32 -0.79 -6.38
N ARG A 45 16.54 -1.30 -5.40
CA ARG A 45 16.99 -2.18 -4.32
C ARG A 45 17.94 -1.54 -3.33
N GLN A 46 18.13 -0.22 -3.42
CA GLN A 46 19.05 0.48 -2.55
C GLN A 46 18.38 1.62 -1.80
N ASN A 47 17.56 2.38 -2.49
CA ASN A 47 16.94 3.56 -1.92
C ASN A 47 15.44 3.33 -1.76
N PHE A 48 14.92 3.55 -0.54
CA PHE A 48 13.51 3.42 -0.25
C PHE A 48 12.90 4.80 -0.09
N HIS A 49 11.69 4.94 -0.63
CA HIS A 49 10.95 6.19 -0.64
C HIS A 49 9.58 5.99 -0.01
N PRO A 50 9.11 6.97 0.79
CA PRO A 50 7.78 6.85 1.37
C PRO A 50 6.71 6.96 0.28
N VAL A 51 5.75 6.05 0.35
CA VAL A 51 4.60 6.02 -0.55
C VAL A 51 3.36 5.90 0.32
N PHE A 52 2.37 6.74 0.08
CA PHE A 52 1.20 6.84 0.94
C PHE A 52 -0.05 6.36 0.22
N VAL A 53 -0.82 5.52 0.93
CA VAL A 53 -2.15 5.10 0.51
C VAL A 53 -3.12 5.65 1.55
N GLU A 54 -4.10 6.41 1.09
CA GLU A 54 -5.09 7.04 1.97
C GLU A 54 -6.42 6.32 1.83
N ILE A 55 -6.84 5.67 2.90
CA ILE A 55 -8.10 4.93 2.93
C ILE A 55 -9.18 5.84 3.51
N ASN A 56 -10.12 6.22 2.68
CA ASN A 56 -11.31 6.92 3.12
C ASN A 56 -12.24 5.89 3.76
N ARG A 57 -12.20 5.78 5.09
CA ARG A 57 -12.94 4.76 5.81
C ARG A 57 -14.46 4.85 5.62
N PRO A 58 -15.07 6.02 5.69
CA PRO A 58 -16.51 6.10 5.43
C PRO A 58 -16.89 5.58 4.05
N LEU A 59 -16.10 5.92 3.03
CA LEU A 59 -16.37 5.45 1.68
C LEU A 59 -16.17 3.93 1.57
N LEU A 60 -15.12 3.43 2.18
CA LEU A 60 -14.84 1.99 2.18
C LEU A 60 -15.96 1.21 2.86
N GLU A 61 -16.41 1.67 4.03
CA GLU A 61 -17.47 1.01 4.77
C GLU A 61 -18.79 1.07 4.02
N ALA A 62 -19.07 2.20 3.39
CA ALA A 62 -20.28 2.33 2.56
C ALA A 62 -20.24 1.35 1.39
N THR A 63 -19.07 1.17 0.79
CA THR A 63 -18.91 0.25 -0.34
C THR A 63 -19.03 -1.20 0.12
N ALA A 64 -18.47 -1.53 1.25
CA ALA A 64 -18.52 -2.89 1.80
C ALA A 64 -19.87 -3.23 2.42
N GLY A 65 -20.62 -2.21 2.85
CA GLY A 65 -21.88 -2.41 3.54
C GLY A 65 -21.71 -2.84 4.98
N ARG A 66 -20.51 -2.67 5.54
CA ARG A 66 -20.20 -3.05 6.93
C ARG A 66 -18.89 -2.43 7.36
N GLY A 67 -18.63 -2.49 8.67
CA GLY A 67 -17.30 -2.14 9.18
C GLY A 67 -16.29 -3.22 8.83
N LEU A 68 -15.03 -2.85 8.78
CA LEU A 68 -13.94 -3.77 8.45
C LEU A 68 -12.94 -3.82 9.60
N SER A 69 -12.30 -4.97 9.76
CA SER A 69 -11.26 -5.13 10.76
C SER A 69 -9.97 -4.47 10.32
N GLU A 70 -9.02 -4.31 11.25
CA GLU A 70 -7.72 -3.75 10.92
C GLU A 70 -6.98 -4.61 9.91
N VAL A 71 -7.09 -5.93 10.03
CA VAL A 71 -6.45 -6.86 9.09
C VAL A 71 -7.04 -6.71 7.70
N GLU A 72 -8.36 -6.58 7.61
CA GLU A 72 -9.03 -6.39 6.34
C GLU A 72 -8.65 -5.05 5.71
N GLU A 73 -8.63 -3.99 6.50
CA GLU A 73 -8.23 -2.67 5.99
C GLU A 73 -6.79 -2.68 5.50
N PHE A 74 -5.89 -3.36 6.23
CA PHE A 74 -4.50 -3.47 5.80
C PHE A 74 -4.39 -4.19 4.45
N ALA A 75 -5.14 -5.28 4.28
CA ALA A 75 -5.13 -6.00 3.01
C ALA A 75 -5.62 -5.11 1.87
N ILE A 76 -6.62 -4.29 2.13
CA ILE A 76 -7.15 -3.36 1.13
C ILE A 76 -6.10 -2.29 0.80
N ALA A 77 -5.42 -1.76 1.81
CA ALA A 77 -4.36 -0.78 1.60
C ALA A 77 -3.21 -1.36 0.76
N LYS A 78 -2.85 -2.61 1.03
CA LYS A 78 -1.80 -3.29 0.28
C LYS A 78 -2.20 -3.50 -1.18
N MET A 79 -3.44 -3.91 -1.44
CA MET A 79 -3.93 -4.06 -2.80
C MET A 79 -4.01 -2.71 -3.51
N SER A 80 -4.32 -1.65 -2.76
CA SER A 80 -4.33 -0.30 -3.31
C SER A 80 -2.91 0.13 -3.71
N LEU A 81 -1.92 -0.22 -2.90
CA LEU A 81 -0.53 0.04 -3.25
C LEU A 81 -0.19 -0.64 -4.58
N PHE A 82 -0.56 -1.90 -4.74
CA PHE A 82 -0.27 -2.64 -5.98
C PHE A 82 -0.93 -1.97 -7.18
N GLN A 83 -2.17 -1.54 -7.04
CA GLN A 83 -2.85 -0.85 -8.13
C GLN A 83 -2.12 0.44 -8.50
N MET A 84 -1.69 1.19 -7.50
CA MET A 84 -0.93 2.41 -7.71
C MET A 84 0.37 2.14 -8.49
N LEU A 85 1.09 1.07 -8.10
CA LEU A 85 2.32 0.70 -8.77
C LEU A 85 2.07 0.25 -10.21
N ASP A 86 0.93 -0.35 -10.48
CA ASP A 86 0.55 -0.77 -11.83
C ASP A 86 0.15 0.42 -12.71
N GLU A 87 -0.49 1.43 -12.13
CA GLU A 87 -1.05 2.54 -12.89
C GLU A 87 -0.04 3.66 -13.16
N ARG A 88 0.88 3.90 -12.25
CA ARG A 88 1.83 4.98 -12.38
C ARG A 88 3.03 4.50 -13.20
N ALA A 89 3.17 5.09 -14.36
CA ALA A 89 4.11 4.62 -15.38
C ALA A 89 5.56 4.69 -14.94
N GLU A 90 5.90 5.64 -14.08
CA GLU A 90 7.28 5.85 -13.67
C GLU A 90 7.38 6.05 -12.15
N PRO A 91 8.47 5.58 -11.54
CA PRO A 91 8.67 5.73 -10.09
C PRO A 91 8.58 7.17 -9.59
N SER A 92 8.94 8.15 -10.41
CA SER A 92 8.86 9.55 -10.02
C SER A 92 7.43 10.00 -9.70
N GLN A 93 6.43 9.25 -10.15
CA GLN A 93 5.03 9.57 -9.91
C GLN A 93 4.51 9.03 -8.59
N LEU A 94 5.31 8.26 -7.86
CA LEU A 94 4.87 7.61 -6.63
C LEU A 94 4.83 8.54 -5.43
N GLY A 95 5.34 9.77 -5.57
CA GLY A 95 5.34 10.73 -4.46
C GLY A 95 3.97 11.27 -4.09
N ALA A 96 3.03 11.27 -5.02
CA ALA A 96 1.68 11.74 -4.74
C ALA A 96 0.88 10.64 -4.05
N PRO A 97 0.15 10.93 -2.96
CA PRO A 97 -0.65 9.91 -2.28
C PRO A 97 -1.69 9.30 -3.22
N PHE A 98 -2.03 8.04 -2.95
CA PHE A 98 -3.07 7.33 -3.68
C PHE A 98 -4.28 7.16 -2.79
N ALA A 99 -5.41 7.71 -3.22
CA ALA A 99 -6.67 7.62 -2.50
C ALA A 99 -7.67 6.86 -3.37
N PRO A 100 -7.90 5.56 -3.09
CA PRO A 100 -8.82 4.76 -3.91
C PRO A 100 -10.23 5.34 -3.86
N ASP A 101 -10.91 5.31 -5.00
CA ASP A 101 -12.31 5.68 -5.09
C ASP A 101 -13.22 4.46 -4.84
N GLY A 102 -14.54 4.69 -4.89
CA GLY A 102 -15.50 3.63 -4.62
C GLY A 102 -15.39 2.47 -5.59
N ALA A 103 -15.15 2.73 -6.86
CA ALA A 103 -15.01 1.68 -7.87
C ALA A 103 -13.77 0.82 -7.58
N THR A 104 -12.68 1.45 -7.17
CA THR A 104 -11.46 0.75 -6.79
C THR A 104 -11.70 -0.12 -5.56
N PHE A 105 -12.35 0.43 -4.54
CA PHE A 105 -12.68 -0.35 -3.35
C PHE A 105 -13.55 -1.57 -3.71
N LEU A 106 -14.53 -1.38 -4.59
CA LEU A 106 -15.40 -2.48 -4.97
C LEU A 106 -14.60 -3.61 -5.63
N ARG A 107 -13.70 -3.26 -6.53
CA ARG A 107 -12.84 -4.26 -7.18
C ARG A 107 -11.97 -5.00 -6.17
N ILE A 108 -11.37 -4.27 -5.24
CA ILE A 108 -10.48 -4.86 -4.25
C ILE A 108 -11.27 -5.76 -3.30
N LEU A 109 -12.42 -5.29 -2.81
CA LEU A 109 -13.26 -6.08 -1.92
C LEU A 109 -13.71 -7.38 -2.60
N THR A 110 -14.05 -7.30 -3.87
CA THR A 110 -14.45 -8.47 -4.65
C THR A 110 -13.28 -9.46 -4.76
N ARG A 111 -12.10 -8.95 -5.06
CA ARG A 111 -10.90 -9.78 -5.19
C ARG A 111 -10.52 -10.47 -3.90
N LEU A 112 -10.69 -9.79 -2.79
CA LEU A 112 -10.35 -10.33 -1.48
C LEU A 112 -11.50 -11.16 -0.88
N ASP A 113 -12.60 -11.28 -1.61
CA ASP A 113 -13.77 -12.03 -1.14
C ASP A 113 -14.31 -11.49 0.19
N LEU A 114 -14.40 -10.18 0.28
CA LEU A 114 -14.85 -9.49 1.47
C LEU A 114 -16.27 -8.90 1.34
N LEU A 115 -16.93 -9.17 0.23
CA LEU A 115 -18.32 -8.72 0.03
C LEU A 115 -19.32 -9.80 0.40
#